data_9c8a962323ea39ee7ed7dbe57d424c49
#
_entry.id   9c8a962323ea39ee7ed7dbe57d424c49
#
_cell.length_a   1.000
_cell.length_b   1.000
_cell.length_c   1.000
_cell.angle_alpha   90.00
_cell.angle_beta   90.00
_cell.angle_gamma   90.00
#
_symmetry.space_group_name_H-M   'P 1'
#
loop_
_entity.id
_entity.type
_entity.pdbx_description
1 polymer ?
#
loop_
_entity_poly.entity_id
_entity_poly.type
_entity_poly.pdbx_seq_one_letter_code
_entity_poly.pdbx_strand_id
1 'polypeptide(L)'
;MKVLLYFENQKLIAKSGIGRALKLQQKALSYTDVEVTTDPKSRDYDVLHINTYGVKSHYMVNQAHKMGKKVVYHGHSTYEDFRNSFTGSNLIAPFFKRYLVSLYKKADAIITPTPYSKQLLRGYRLSQYIAPISNGIPLEKYAASDEKVKKFRDYFDLSPEQKVVISVGLFFERKGILDFVTLAKKHPEYVFIWFGYTDLRLVPQKISRLIKGN
;
A
#
# COMPACT_ATOMS: atom_id res chain seq x y z
N MET A 1 3.66 -14.43 23.58
CA MET A 1 2.78 -13.32 23.11
C MET A 1 2.11 -13.76 21.83
N LYS A 2 0.78 -13.57 21.75
CA LYS A 2 -0.02 -13.95 20.59
C LYS A 2 -0.61 -12.71 19.91
N VAL A 3 -0.46 -12.61 18.60
CA VAL A 3 -0.92 -11.47 17.78
C VAL A 3 -2.04 -11.89 16.83
N LEU A 4 -3.17 -11.20 16.88
CA LEU A 4 -4.17 -11.28 15.84
C LEU A 4 -3.84 -10.29 14.74
N LEU A 5 -3.34 -10.78 13.62
CA LEU A 5 -3.02 -9.99 12.44
C LEU A 5 -4.29 -9.85 11.58
N TYR A 6 -4.94 -8.69 11.68
CA TYR A 6 -6.26 -8.48 11.08
C TYR A 6 -6.23 -7.66 9.80
N PHE A 7 -6.88 -8.19 8.78
CA PHE A 7 -7.13 -7.55 7.49
C PHE A 7 -8.59 -7.73 7.08
N GLU A 8 -9.30 -6.63 6.95
CA GLU A 8 -10.67 -6.65 6.44
C GLU A 8 -10.68 -6.99 4.94
N ASN A 9 -11.61 -7.85 4.51
CA ASN A 9 -11.78 -8.23 3.11
C ASN A 9 -10.51 -8.80 2.46
N GLN A 10 -9.79 -9.67 3.15
CA GLN A 10 -8.51 -10.27 2.70
C GLN A 10 -8.51 -10.74 1.25
N LYS A 11 -9.60 -11.40 0.80
CA LYS A 11 -9.72 -11.92 -0.57
C LYS A 11 -9.70 -10.81 -1.62
N LEU A 12 -10.35 -9.68 -1.34
CA LEU A 12 -10.42 -8.54 -2.28
C LEU A 12 -9.08 -7.80 -2.38
N ILE A 13 -8.36 -7.68 -1.27
CA ILE A 13 -7.09 -6.95 -1.21
C ILE A 13 -5.86 -7.83 -1.51
N ALA A 14 -6.03 -9.13 -1.69
CA ALA A 14 -4.94 -10.10 -1.82
C ALA A 14 -3.90 -9.74 -2.91
N LYS A 15 -4.34 -9.13 -4.01
CA LYS A 15 -3.50 -8.66 -5.12
C LYS A 15 -2.98 -7.22 -4.96
N SER A 16 -3.38 -6.51 -3.89
CA SER A 16 -2.97 -5.14 -3.62
C SER A 16 -1.64 -5.06 -2.86
N GLY A 17 -1.10 -3.85 -2.71
CA GLY A 17 0.06 -3.59 -1.85
C GLY A 17 -0.17 -3.97 -0.40
N ILE A 18 -1.38 -3.74 0.13
CA ILE A 18 -1.77 -4.12 1.51
C ILE A 18 -1.82 -5.65 1.65
N GLY A 19 -2.37 -6.36 0.66
CA GLY A 19 -2.39 -7.83 0.67
C GLY A 19 -0.98 -8.45 0.60
N ARG A 20 -0.06 -7.81 -0.11
CA ARG A 20 1.36 -8.19 -0.11
C ARG A 20 2.00 -7.93 1.27
N ALA A 21 1.70 -6.79 1.89
CA ALA A 21 2.20 -6.46 3.22
C ALA A 21 1.76 -7.49 4.27
N LEU A 22 0.52 -8.01 4.20
CA LEU A 22 0.07 -9.11 5.08
C LEU A 22 1.02 -10.32 5.02
N LYS A 23 1.32 -10.81 3.82
CA LYS A 23 2.19 -11.98 3.64
C LYS A 23 3.59 -11.72 4.18
N LEU A 24 4.11 -10.51 3.97
CA LEU A 24 5.43 -10.12 4.46
C LEU A 24 5.45 -9.98 5.99
N GLN A 25 4.39 -9.43 6.59
CA GLN A 25 4.25 -9.36 8.04
C GLN A 25 4.17 -10.76 8.68
N GLN A 26 3.38 -11.67 8.10
CA GLN A 26 3.33 -13.06 8.56
C GLN A 26 4.71 -13.72 8.48
N LYS A 27 5.42 -13.55 7.36
CA LYS A 27 6.77 -14.07 7.19
C LYS A 27 7.75 -13.43 8.18
N ALA A 28 7.69 -12.13 8.41
CA ALA A 28 8.57 -11.45 9.36
C ALA A 28 8.33 -11.93 10.81
N LEU A 29 7.08 -12.08 11.20
CA LEU A 29 6.72 -12.57 12.53
C LEU A 29 7.08 -14.05 12.74
N SER A 30 7.11 -14.89 11.67
CA SER A 30 7.54 -16.28 11.78
C SER A 30 9.03 -16.48 12.11
N TYR A 31 9.83 -15.42 12.04
CA TYR A 31 11.23 -15.42 12.50
C TYR A 31 11.37 -14.99 13.97
N THR A 32 10.27 -14.83 14.69
CA THR A 32 10.23 -14.43 16.10
C THR A 32 9.45 -15.45 16.92
N ASP A 33 9.53 -15.37 18.26
CA ASP A 33 8.76 -16.21 19.18
C ASP A 33 7.30 -15.73 19.35
N VAL A 34 6.79 -14.94 18.40
CA VAL A 34 5.42 -14.43 18.43
C VAL A 34 4.49 -15.39 17.72
N GLU A 35 3.49 -15.87 18.44
CA GLU A 35 2.40 -16.67 17.84
C GLU A 35 1.47 -15.75 17.05
N VAL A 36 1.12 -16.14 15.81
CA VAL A 36 0.28 -15.33 14.93
C VAL A 36 -0.98 -16.07 14.54
N THR A 37 -2.12 -15.42 14.72
CA THR A 37 -3.40 -15.87 14.15
C THR A 37 -3.95 -14.82 13.18
N THR A 38 -4.67 -15.26 12.15
CA THR A 38 -5.41 -14.39 11.22
C THR A 38 -6.92 -14.66 11.26
N ASP A 39 -7.37 -15.52 12.17
CA ASP A 39 -8.79 -15.80 12.34
C ASP A 39 -9.49 -14.62 13.05
N PRO A 40 -10.38 -13.88 12.36
CA PRO A 40 -11.06 -12.73 12.93
C PRO A 40 -12.04 -13.10 14.05
N LYS A 41 -12.36 -14.38 14.22
CA LYS A 41 -13.22 -14.88 15.30
C LYS A 41 -12.43 -15.21 16.57
N SER A 42 -11.11 -15.33 16.48
CA SER A 42 -10.25 -15.58 17.63
C SER A 42 -10.47 -14.53 18.73
N ARG A 43 -10.46 -14.97 19.97
CA ARG A 43 -10.48 -14.13 21.17
C ARG A 43 -9.23 -14.36 22.02
N ASP A 44 -8.47 -15.38 21.68
CA ASP A 44 -7.20 -15.75 22.29
C ASP A 44 -6.05 -15.06 21.56
N TYR A 45 -5.76 -13.81 21.95
CA TYR A 45 -4.60 -13.01 21.52
C TYR A 45 -4.32 -11.91 22.55
N ASP A 46 -3.09 -11.43 22.60
CA ASP A 46 -2.66 -10.32 23.46
C ASP A 46 -2.75 -8.97 22.73
N VAL A 47 -2.43 -8.97 21.42
CA VAL A 47 -2.34 -7.77 20.58
C VAL A 47 -3.18 -7.93 19.32
N LEU A 48 -4.03 -6.96 19.03
CA LEU A 48 -4.66 -6.79 17.72
C LEU A 48 -3.76 -5.91 16.85
N HIS A 49 -3.17 -6.48 15.81
CA HIS A 49 -2.43 -5.74 14.78
C HIS A 49 -3.33 -5.54 13.56
N ILE A 50 -3.83 -4.32 13.38
CA ILE A 50 -4.83 -4.00 12.38
C ILE A 50 -4.21 -3.26 11.19
N ASN A 51 -4.58 -3.65 9.97
CA ASN A 51 -3.95 -3.16 8.72
C ASN A 51 -4.92 -2.48 7.76
N THR A 52 -6.21 -2.50 8.07
CA THR A 52 -7.28 -1.98 7.22
C THR A 52 -8.14 -0.96 7.97
N TYR A 53 -8.94 -0.19 7.23
CA TYR A 53 -9.70 0.92 7.77
C TYR A 53 -11.22 0.83 7.47
N GLY A 54 -11.74 -0.35 7.17
CA GLY A 54 -13.17 -0.52 6.95
C GLY A 54 -13.98 -0.52 8.25
N VAL A 55 -15.30 -0.63 8.13
CA VAL A 55 -16.23 -0.62 9.29
C VAL A 55 -15.96 -1.78 10.25
N LYS A 56 -15.62 -2.96 9.72
CA LYS A 56 -15.26 -4.11 10.55
C LYS A 56 -13.95 -3.88 11.32
N SER A 57 -13.02 -3.09 10.76
CA SER A 57 -11.79 -2.69 11.46
C SER A 57 -12.11 -1.87 12.70
N HIS A 58 -13.05 -0.93 12.64
CA HIS A 58 -13.54 -0.20 13.82
C HIS A 58 -14.15 -1.12 14.87
N TYR A 59 -14.98 -2.08 14.43
CA TYR A 59 -15.58 -3.07 15.31
C TYR A 59 -14.51 -3.90 16.04
N MET A 60 -13.50 -4.39 15.32
CA MET A 60 -12.40 -5.19 15.89
C MET A 60 -11.60 -4.40 16.93
N VAL A 61 -11.29 -3.14 16.67
CA VAL A 61 -10.61 -2.26 17.65
C VAL A 61 -11.45 -2.11 18.92
N ASN A 62 -12.75 -1.83 18.78
CA ASN A 62 -13.62 -1.69 19.93
C ASN A 62 -13.76 -3.00 20.74
N GLN A 63 -13.79 -4.15 20.07
CA GLN A 63 -13.81 -5.46 20.73
C GLN A 63 -12.50 -5.74 21.48
N ALA A 64 -11.35 -5.45 20.85
CA ALA A 64 -10.04 -5.62 21.51
C ALA A 64 -9.95 -4.81 22.81
N HIS A 65 -10.38 -3.53 22.78
CA HIS A 65 -10.41 -2.69 23.99
C HIS A 65 -11.34 -3.23 25.08
N LYS A 66 -12.55 -3.69 24.70
CA LYS A 66 -13.48 -4.31 25.68
C LYS A 66 -12.89 -5.55 26.35
N MET A 67 -11.97 -6.25 25.67
CA MET A 67 -11.27 -7.42 26.16
C MET A 67 -9.95 -7.06 26.88
N GLY A 68 -9.63 -5.77 27.04
CA GLY A 68 -8.37 -5.32 27.64
C GLY A 68 -7.12 -5.59 26.79
N LYS A 69 -7.30 -5.87 25.48
CA LYS A 69 -6.20 -6.18 24.55
C LYS A 69 -5.57 -4.91 23.99
N LYS A 70 -4.28 -5.00 23.66
CA LYS A 70 -3.55 -3.91 23.02
C LYS A 70 -3.86 -3.84 21.53
N VAL A 71 -3.85 -2.63 20.98
CA VAL A 71 -4.12 -2.37 19.56
C VAL A 71 -2.92 -1.69 18.93
N VAL A 72 -2.33 -2.34 17.93
CA VAL A 72 -1.32 -1.77 17.04
C VAL A 72 -1.96 -1.51 15.69
N TYR A 73 -1.90 -0.28 15.21
CA TYR A 73 -2.43 0.07 13.89
C TYR A 73 -1.30 0.21 12.87
N HIS A 74 -1.38 -0.51 11.76
CA HIS A 74 -0.46 -0.32 10.66
C HIS A 74 -1.02 0.70 9.67
N GLY A 75 -0.48 1.90 9.69
CA GLY A 75 -0.92 3.04 8.91
C GLY A 75 -0.46 2.98 7.45
N HIS A 76 -1.07 2.10 6.66
CA HIS A 76 -0.82 2.00 5.23
C HIS A 76 -1.43 3.13 4.41
N SER A 77 -2.40 3.84 4.96
CA SER A 77 -3.15 4.88 4.25
C SER A 77 -3.01 6.23 4.92
N THR A 78 -2.87 7.27 4.12
CA THR A 78 -2.85 8.66 4.53
C THR A 78 -3.87 9.48 3.75
N TYR A 79 -4.17 10.67 4.22
CA TYR A 79 -4.98 11.64 3.49
C TYR A 79 -4.32 12.01 2.15
N GLU A 80 -3.02 12.17 2.16
CA GLU A 80 -2.20 12.55 1.01
C GLU A 80 -2.23 11.46 -0.07
N ASP A 81 -2.17 10.19 0.33
CA ASP A 81 -2.31 9.05 -0.60
C ASP A 81 -3.72 8.92 -1.20
N PHE A 82 -4.74 9.36 -0.48
CA PHE A 82 -6.12 9.30 -0.95
C PHE A 82 -6.42 10.38 -1.99
N ARG A 83 -5.80 11.55 -1.84
CA ARG A 83 -5.93 12.64 -2.82
C ARG A 83 -5.35 12.25 -4.18
N ASN A 84 -5.94 12.78 -5.25
CA ASN A 84 -5.50 12.55 -6.64
C ASN A 84 -5.40 11.06 -7.04
N SER A 85 -6.16 10.19 -6.34
CA SER A 85 -6.18 8.76 -6.65
C SER A 85 -7.26 8.40 -7.67
N PHE A 86 -8.45 9.00 -7.57
CA PHE A 86 -9.56 8.74 -8.48
C PHE A 86 -10.44 9.98 -8.60
N THR A 87 -11.35 9.98 -9.58
CA THR A 87 -12.28 11.09 -9.82
C THR A 87 -13.13 11.35 -8.57
N GLY A 88 -13.13 12.60 -8.08
CA GLY A 88 -13.86 13.01 -6.87
C GLY A 88 -13.13 12.76 -5.55
N SER A 89 -11.97 12.09 -5.54
CA SER A 89 -11.22 11.79 -4.31
C SER A 89 -10.88 13.04 -3.50
N ASN A 90 -10.58 14.16 -4.15
CA ASN A 90 -10.22 15.41 -3.46
C ASN A 90 -11.38 16.03 -2.67
N LEU A 91 -12.62 15.85 -3.13
CA LEU A 91 -13.81 16.31 -2.42
C LEU A 91 -14.06 15.51 -1.14
N ILE A 92 -13.82 14.20 -1.20
CA ILE A 92 -14.06 13.27 -0.08
C ILE A 92 -12.88 13.23 0.89
N ALA A 93 -11.69 13.60 0.45
CA ALA A 93 -10.45 13.46 1.23
C ALA A 93 -10.49 14.10 2.63
N PRO A 94 -11.08 15.27 2.90
CA PRO A 94 -11.16 15.82 4.25
C PRO A 94 -11.97 14.93 5.22
N PHE A 95 -13.06 14.33 4.75
CA PHE A 95 -13.88 13.38 5.52
C PHE A 95 -13.11 12.09 5.76
N PHE A 96 -12.43 11.59 4.76
CA PHE A 96 -11.56 10.43 4.87
C PHE A 96 -10.43 10.64 5.89
N LYS A 97 -9.81 11.84 5.91
CA LYS A 97 -8.81 12.20 6.93
C LYS A 97 -9.39 12.11 8.34
N ARG A 98 -10.57 12.72 8.58
CA ARG A 98 -11.23 12.67 9.89
C ARG A 98 -11.53 11.24 10.32
N TYR A 99 -12.00 10.43 9.38
CA TYR A 99 -12.26 9.01 9.59
C TYR A 99 -10.99 8.23 9.97
N LEU A 100 -9.89 8.36 9.21
CA LEU A 100 -8.60 7.73 9.53
C LEU A 100 -8.08 8.18 10.89
N VAL A 101 -8.13 9.46 11.19
CA VAL A 101 -7.69 10.00 12.49
C VAL A 101 -8.51 9.39 13.63
N SER A 102 -9.80 9.18 13.44
CA SER A 102 -10.65 8.54 14.47
C SER A 102 -10.25 7.09 14.75
N LEU A 103 -9.75 6.36 13.74
CA LEU A 103 -9.21 5.01 13.91
C LEU A 103 -7.84 5.03 14.58
N TYR A 104 -6.93 5.84 14.08
CA TYR A 104 -5.57 5.93 14.60
C TYR A 104 -5.53 6.36 16.06
N LYS A 105 -6.43 7.26 16.48
CA LYS A 105 -6.56 7.68 17.88
C LYS A 105 -6.95 6.55 18.84
N LYS A 106 -7.53 5.46 18.33
CA LYS A 106 -7.88 4.29 19.14
C LYS A 106 -6.74 3.29 19.30
N ALA A 107 -5.64 3.46 18.59
CA ALA A 107 -4.49 2.56 18.73
C ALA A 107 -3.66 2.91 19.96
N ASP A 108 -3.05 1.89 20.60
CA ASP A 108 -2.01 2.08 21.61
C ASP A 108 -0.68 2.50 20.97
N ALA A 109 -0.40 1.97 19.77
CA ALA A 109 0.75 2.35 18.95
C ALA A 109 0.42 2.27 17.47
N ILE A 110 1.17 3.03 16.66
CA ILE A 110 1.02 3.05 15.20
C ILE A 110 2.35 2.66 14.55
N ILE A 111 2.30 1.78 13.57
CA ILE A 111 3.40 1.46 12.67
C ILE A 111 3.12 2.12 11.33
N THR A 112 4.14 2.68 10.70
CA THR A 112 4.07 3.22 9.33
C THR A 112 5.16 2.63 8.47
N PRO A 113 4.94 2.45 7.15
CA PRO A 113 5.93 1.79 6.30
C PRO A 113 7.20 2.62 6.06
N THR A 114 7.15 3.94 6.28
CA THR A 114 8.28 4.84 6.00
C THR A 114 8.39 5.97 7.02
N PRO A 115 9.59 6.57 7.19
CA PRO A 115 9.75 7.82 7.96
C PRO A 115 8.88 8.96 7.43
N TYR A 116 8.69 9.05 6.12
CA TYR A 116 7.82 10.04 5.49
C TYR A 116 6.36 9.91 5.96
N SER A 117 5.79 8.70 5.91
CA SER A 117 4.42 8.47 6.40
C SER A 117 4.29 8.73 7.91
N LYS A 118 5.33 8.43 8.71
CA LYS A 118 5.37 8.86 10.12
C LYS A 118 5.26 10.37 10.26
N GLN A 119 5.99 11.14 9.45
CA GLN A 119 5.94 12.61 9.48
C GLN A 119 4.54 13.12 9.12
N LEU A 120 3.89 12.56 8.11
CA LEU A 120 2.50 12.90 7.75
C LEU A 120 1.53 12.64 8.90
N LEU A 121 1.60 11.46 9.54
CA LEU A 121 0.72 11.11 10.65
C LEU A 121 0.97 11.99 11.90
N ARG A 122 2.19 12.42 12.15
CA ARG A 122 2.47 13.43 13.20
C ARG A 122 1.71 14.73 12.95
N GLY A 123 1.60 15.16 11.70
CA GLY A 123 0.80 16.30 11.28
C GLY A 123 -0.72 16.16 11.53
N TYR A 124 -1.20 14.93 11.85
CA TYR A 124 -2.60 14.69 12.20
C TYR A 124 -2.91 14.90 13.69
N ARG A 125 -1.95 15.38 14.47
CA ARG A 125 -2.08 15.60 15.92
C ARG A 125 -2.49 14.33 16.67
N LEU A 126 -1.81 13.24 16.36
CA LEU A 126 -1.93 11.96 17.07
C LEU A 126 -0.96 11.96 18.25
N SER A 127 -1.43 11.54 19.43
CA SER A 127 -0.61 11.39 20.65
C SER A 127 0.07 10.03 20.76
N GLN A 128 -0.31 9.07 19.91
CA GLN A 128 0.22 7.71 19.91
C GLN A 128 1.70 7.69 19.55
N TYR A 129 2.42 6.70 20.08
CA TYR A 129 3.75 6.37 19.59
C TYR A 129 3.67 5.90 18.14
N ILE A 130 4.46 6.49 17.24
CA ILE A 130 4.48 6.17 15.82
C ILE A 130 5.88 5.68 15.44
N ALA A 131 6.01 4.41 15.06
CA ALA A 131 7.23 3.77 14.60
C ALA A 131 7.26 3.60 13.08
N PRO A 132 8.29 4.08 12.36
CA PRO A 132 8.47 3.75 10.96
C PRO A 132 9.15 2.38 10.87
N ILE A 133 8.43 1.38 10.34
CA ILE A 133 8.92 0.02 10.13
C ILE A 133 8.58 -0.38 8.70
N SER A 134 9.61 -0.65 7.89
CA SER A 134 9.43 -1.08 6.50
C SER A 134 8.58 -2.36 6.42
N ASN A 135 7.76 -2.46 5.38
CA ASN A 135 7.06 -3.70 5.07
C ASN A 135 8.01 -4.84 4.66
N GLY A 136 9.28 -4.53 4.41
CA GLY A 136 10.26 -5.49 3.93
C GLY A 136 10.05 -5.91 2.47
N ILE A 137 11.05 -6.55 1.90
CA ILE A 137 10.99 -7.21 0.60
C ILE A 137 11.81 -8.51 0.64
N PRO A 138 11.40 -9.57 -0.05
CA PRO A 138 12.24 -10.76 -0.24
C PRO A 138 13.32 -10.45 -1.26
N LEU A 139 14.56 -10.20 -0.81
CA LEU A 139 15.67 -9.75 -1.66
C LEU A 139 15.97 -10.72 -2.81
N GLU A 140 15.92 -12.02 -2.53
CA GLU A 140 16.13 -13.09 -3.50
C GLU A 140 15.15 -13.05 -4.69
N LYS A 141 13.94 -12.57 -4.47
CA LYS A 141 12.94 -12.40 -5.53
C LYS A 141 13.31 -11.30 -6.51
N TYR A 142 13.99 -10.26 -6.02
CA TYR A 142 14.35 -9.07 -6.79
C TYR A 142 15.81 -9.08 -7.24
N ALA A 143 16.55 -10.15 -6.94
CA ALA A 143 17.89 -10.32 -7.48
C ALA A 143 17.83 -10.36 -9.01
N ALA A 144 18.63 -9.52 -9.64
CA ALA A 144 18.82 -9.54 -11.09
C ALA A 144 19.52 -10.84 -11.50
N SER A 145 19.19 -11.35 -12.67
CA SER A 145 19.94 -12.39 -13.36
C SER A 145 19.87 -12.12 -14.85
N ASP A 146 20.92 -12.49 -15.58
CA ASP A 146 20.99 -12.30 -17.03
C ASP A 146 19.83 -13.02 -17.74
N GLU A 147 19.45 -14.18 -17.23
CA GLU A 147 18.30 -14.92 -17.74
C GLU A 147 16.98 -14.15 -17.61
N LYS A 148 16.73 -13.51 -16.45
CA LYS A 148 15.52 -12.68 -16.27
C LYS A 148 15.55 -11.46 -17.16
N VAL A 149 16.71 -10.83 -17.31
CA VAL A 149 16.89 -9.67 -18.20
C VAL A 149 16.64 -10.07 -19.63
N LYS A 150 17.21 -11.19 -20.08
CA LYS A 150 16.97 -11.72 -21.43
C LYS A 150 15.49 -12.02 -21.68
N LYS A 151 14.83 -12.76 -20.78
CA LYS A 151 13.38 -13.05 -20.90
C LYS A 151 12.51 -11.78 -20.97
N PHE A 152 12.87 -10.75 -20.22
CA PHE A 152 12.18 -9.47 -20.28
C PHE A 152 12.34 -8.80 -21.63
N ARG A 153 13.57 -8.76 -22.17
CA ARG A 153 13.84 -8.16 -23.47
C ARG A 153 13.20 -8.93 -24.60
N ASP A 154 13.28 -10.25 -24.58
CA ASP A 154 12.62 -11.13 -25.57
C ASP A 154 11.08 -10.93 -25.56
N TYR A 155 10.47 -10.78 -24.38
CA TYR A 155 9.02 -10.58 -24.25
C TYR A 155 8.52 -9.28 -24.87
N PHE A 156 9.32 -8.21 -24.82
CA PHE A 156 8.97 -6.89 -25.35
C PHE A 156 9.66 -6.60 -26.69
N ASP A 157 10.30 -7.57 -27.32
CA ASP A 157 11.03 -7.43 -28.58
C ASP A 157 12.06 -6.27 -28.54
N LEU A 158 12.87 -6.25 -27.49
CA LEU A 158 13.84 -5.19 -27.21
C LEU A 158 15.25 -5.61 -27.59
N SER A 159 15.95 -4.80 -28.40
CA SER A 159 17.36 -5.03 -28.69
C SER A 159 18.25 -4.81 -27.43
N PRO A 160 19.45 -5.40 -27.36
CA PRO A 160 20.39 -5.21 -26.25
C PRO A 160 20.73 -3.74 -25.97
N GLU A 161 20.79 -2.92 -27.02
CA GLU A 161 21.21 -1.52 -26.96
C GLU A 161 20.07 -0.57 -26.54
N GLN A 162 18.83 -0.99 -26.69
CA GLN A 162 17.68 -0.16 -26.31
C GLN A 162 17.67 0.12 -24.80
N LYS A 163 17.61 1.39 -24.45
CA LYS A 163 17.42 1.82 -23.08
C LYS A 163 15.93 1.80 -22.74
N VAL A 164 15.61 1.23 -21.58
CA VAL A 164 14.24 1.03 -21.14
C VAL A 164 13.99 1.77 -19.84
N VAL A 165 12.94 2.58 -19.82
CA VAL A 165 12.45 3.28 -18.63
C VAL A 165 11.18 2.58 -18.14
N ILE A 166 11.23 2.08 -16.91
CA ILE A 166 10.12 1.30 -16.35
C ILE A 166 9.46 2.06 -15.20
N SER A 167 8.13 2.05 -15.16
CA SER A 167 7.37 2.46 -13.98
C SER A 167 6.33 1.40 -13.61
N VAL A 168 6.00 1.32 -12.32
CA VAL A 168 5.02 0.36 -11.80
C VAL A 168 4.00 1.08 -10.92
N GLY A 169 2.73 1.00 -11.27
CA GLY A 169 1.68 1.64 -10.47
C GLY A 169 0.31 1.66 -11.13
N LEU A 170 -0.70 2.02 -10.35
CA LEU A 170 -2.01 2.35 -10.89
C LEU A 170 -1.94 3.66 -11.70
N PHE A 171 -2.87 3.87 -12.62
CA PHE A 171 -2.93 5.07 -13.46
C PHE A 171 -3.42 6.30 -12.67
N PHE A 172 -2.75 6.61 -11.57
CA PHE A 172 -3.05 7.77 -10.74
C PHE A 172 -2.05 8.90 -10.98
N GLU A 173 -2.53 10.14 -10.97
CA GLU A 173 -1.69 11.32 -11.13
C GLU A 173 -0.53 11.33 -10.13
N ARG A 174 -0.79 11.00 -8.86
CA ARG A 174 0.23 10.91 -7.80
C ARG A 174 1.29 9.82 -8.05
N LYS A 175 1.07 8.92 -8.99
CA LYS A 175 2.07 7.91 -9.42
C LYS A 175 2.94 8.38 -10.57
N GLY A 176 2.72 9.62 -11.03
CA GLY A 176 3.55 10.24 -12.07
C GLY A 176 3.21 9.80 -13.49
N ILE A 177 2.01 9.25 -13.75
CA ILE A 177 1.65 8.78 -15.10
C ILE A 177 1.69 9.91 -16.14
N LEU A 178 1.31 11.13 -15.76
CA LEU A 178 1.34 12.28 -16.66
C LEU A 178 2.78 12.67 -17.04
N ASP A 179 3.67 12.70 -16.04
CA ASP A 179 5.08 13.02 -16.25
C ASP A 179 5.77 11.93 -17.05
N PHE A 180 5.47 10.66 -16.75
CA PHE A 180 6.00 9.50 -17.45
C PHE A 180 5.69 9.54 -18.96
N VAL A 181 4.42 9.78 -19.33
CA VAL A 181 4.03 9.88 -20.75
C VAL A 181 4.60 11.15 -21.39
N THR A 182 4.71 12.24 -20.64
CA THR A 182 5.35 13.47 -21.16
C THR A 182 6.82 13.23 -21.48
N LEU A 183 7.54 12.52 -20.62
CA LEU A 183 8.93 12.14 -20.86
C LEU A 183 9.05 11.18 -22.05
N ALA A 184 8.17 10.18 -22.14
CA ALA A 184 8.16 9.26 -23.29
C ALA A 184 8.04 10.00 -24.65
N LYS A 185 7.17 11.01 -24.71
CA LYS A 185 7.04 11.82 -25.92
C LYS A 185 8.25 12.70 -26.25
N LYS A 186 8.99 13.14 -25.22
CA LYS A 186 10.19 13.96 -25.38
C LYS A 186 11.45 13.14 -25.70
N HIS A 187 11.42 11.85 -25.39
CA HIS A 187 12.55 10.94 -25.51
C HIS A 187 12.19 9.68 -26.28
N PRO A 188 11.86 9.82 -27.59
CA PRO A 188 11.46 8.68 -28.43
C PRO A 188 12.59 7.68 -28.67
N GLU A 189 13.83 8.04 -28.37
CA GLU A 189 15.01 7.18 -28.42
C GLU A 189 15.02 6.11 -27.29
N TYR A 190 14.18 6.24 -26.27
CA TYR A 190 14.02 5.29 -25.18
C TYR A 190 12.69 4.56 -25.27
N VAL A 191 12.68 3.31 -24.78
CA VAL A 191 11.42 2.55 -24.63
C VAL A 191 10.85 2.81 -23.24
N PHE A 192 9.61 3.30 -23.17
CA PHE A 192 8.92 3.56 -21.91
C PHE A 192 7.85 2.50 -21.67
N ILE A 193 7.94 1.76 -20.54
CA ILE A 193 7.00 0.70 -20.21
C ILE A 193 6.39 0.96 -18.83
N TRP A 194 5.05 1.08 -18.79
CA TRP A 194 4.30 1.22 -17.54
C TRP A 194 3.59 -0.09 -17.18
N PHE A 195 3.91 -0.64 -16.02
CA PHE A 195 3.24 -1.82 -15.47
C PHE A 195 2.17 -1.43 -14.47
N GLY A 196 0.95 -1.78 -14.76
CA GLY A 196 -0.20 -1.57 -13.90
C GLY A 196 -1.48 -1.38 -14.68
N TYR A 197 -2.59 -1.50 -13.98
CA TYR A 197 -3.90 -1.33 -14.57
C TYR A 197 -4.83 -0.59 -13.62
N THR A 198 -5.62 0.31 -14.16
CA THR A 198 -6.75 0.95 -13.48
C THR A 198 -7.88 1.07 -14.48
N ASP A 199 -9.12 0.75 -14.07
CA ASP A 199 -10.28 0.97 -14.93
C ASP A 199 -10.33 2.44 -15.32
N LEU A 200 -10.29 2.71 -16.63
CA LEU A 200 -10.21 4.07 -17.16
C LEU A 200 -11.44 4.93 -16.82
N ARG A 201 -12.54 4.31 -16.39
CA ARG A 201 -13.73 5.01 -15.88
C ARG A 201 -13.51 5.65 -14.51
N LEU A 202 -12.54 5.13 -13.74
CA LEU A 202 -12.21 5.60 -12.39
C LEU A 202 -11.15 6.69 -12.37
N VAL A 203 -10.42 6.90 -13.47
CA VAL A 203 -9.36 7.91 -13.56
C VAL A 203 -9.87 9.20 -14.19
N PRO A 204 -9.26 10.37 -13.87
CA PRO A 204 -9.59 11.62 -14.53
C PRO A 204 -9.50 11.53 -16.07
N GLN A 205 -10.40 12.22 -16.77
CA GLN A 205 -10.50 12.15 -18.23
C GLN A 205 -9.18 12.47 -18.93
N LYS A 206 -8.37 13.40 -18.38
CA LYS A 206 -7.04 13.73 -18.91
C LYS A 206 -6.11 12.50 -18.97
N ILE A 207 -6.13 11.64 -17.95
CA ILE A 207 -5.33 10.42 -17.90
C ILE A 207 -5.90 9.38 -18.88
N SER A 208 -7.22 9.19 -18.88
CA SER A 208 -7.88 8.24 -19.78
C SER A 208 -7.61 8.57 -21.27
N ARG A 209 -7.67 9.86 -21.65
CA ARG A 209 -7.34 10.30 -23.01
C ARG A 209 -5.88 10.05 -23.36
N LEU A 210 -4.98 10.35 -22.42
CA LEU A 210 -3.55 10.18 -22.61
C LEU A 210 -3.16 8.72 -22.88
N ILE A 211 -3.76 7.77 -22.13
CA ILE A 211 -3.48 6.33 -22.27
C ILE A 211 -4.08 5.76 -23.56
N LYS A 212 -5.24 6.26 -24.00
CA LYS A 212 -5.89 5.80 -25.24
C LYS A 212 -5.24 6.34 -26.51
N GLY A 213 -4.50 7.43 -26.40
CA GLY A 213 -3.83 8.09 -27.52
C GLY A 213 -2.36 7.72 -27.71
N ASN A 214 -1.89 6.70 -27.02
CA ASN A 214 -0.50 6.20 -27.12
C ASN A 214 -0.47 4.78 -27.64
#